data_3fd300699a02974fcabdc26e993f6dd8
#
_entry.id   3fd300699a02974fcabdc26e993f6dd8
#
_cell.length_a   1.000
_cell.length_b   1.000
_cell.length_c   1.000
_cell.angle_alpha   90.00
_cell.angle_beta   90.00
_cell.angle_gamma   90.00
#
_symmetry.space_group_name_H-M   'P 1'
#
loop_
_entity.id
_entity.type
_entity.pdbx_description
1 polymer ?
#
loop_
_entity_poly.entity_id
_entity_poly.type
_entity_poly.pdbx_seq_one_letter_code
_entity_poly.pdbx_strand_id
1 'polypeptide(L)'
;MKIRLSIYILLFFSMSFFADEVIIREKVEKILPKGAEIESIVQSEFPGIYKVYYGDIQPIYVSDNGDYFIFGDMFKISKNGILNITDFETNQRRLEIIDNINLYTSLD
;
A
#
# COMPACT_ATOMS: atom_id res chain seq x y z
N MET A 1 -30.02 2.49 -21.54
CA MET A 1 -28.87 3.31 -21.98
C MET A 1 -28.01 3.83 -20.84
N LYS A 2 -28.59 4.20 -19.69
CA LYS A 2 -27.80 4.68 -18.52
C LYS A 2 -26.89 3.63 -17.89
N ILE A 3 -27.20 2.34 -18.01
CA ILE A 3 -26.41 1.23 -17.44
C ILE A 3 -25.10 1.00 -18.21
N ARG A 4 -25.08 1.22 -19.52
CA ARG A 4 -23.89 1.03 -20.35
C ARG A 4 -22.81 2.08 -20.08
N LEU A 5 -23.21 3.33 -19.80
CA LEU A 5 -22.29 4.42 -19.48
C LEU A 5 -21.57 4.16 -18.14
N SER A 6 -22.30 3.64 -17.14
CA SER A 6 -21.78 3.27 -15.83
C SER A 6 -20.69 2.21 -15.90
N ILE A 7 -20.86 1.20 -16.77
CA ILE A 7 -19.89 0.11 -16.97
C ILE A 7 -18.60 0.64 -17.62
N TYR A 8 -18.69 1.56 -18.56
CA TYR A 8 -17.51 2.17 -19.21
C TYR A 8 -16.70 3.02 -18.23
N ILE A 9 -17.34 3.75 -17.33
CA ILE A 9 -16.66 4.56 -16.31
C ILE A 9 -15.91 3.65 -15.33
N LEU A 10 -16.49 2.53 -14.91
CA LEU A 10 -15.84 1.54 -14.04
C LEU A 10 -14.62 0.89 -14.70
N LEU A 11 -14.69 0.57 -15.99
CA LEU A 11 -13.57 0.02 -16.76
C LEU A 11 -12.41 1.02 -16.87
N PHE A 12 -12.69 2.28 -17.10
CA PHE A 12 -11.68 3.35 -17.14
C PHE A 12 -10.95 3.52 -15.82
N PHE A 13 -11.67 3.44 -14.70
CA PHE A 13 -11.09 3.55 -13.35
C PHE A 13 -10.14 2.40 -13.05
N SER A 14 -10.50 1.17 -13.45
CA SER A 14 -9.65 -0.01 -13.29
C SER A 14 -8.36 0.06 -14.11
N MET A 15 -8.41 0.62 -15.31
CA MET A 15 -7.25 0.77 -16.18
C MET A 15 -6.23 1.79 -15.64
N SER A 16 -6.70 2.88 -15.04
CA SER A 16 -5.82 3.90 -14.42
C SER A 16 -5.05 3.33 -13.24
N PHE A 17 -5.71 2.56 -12.38
CA PHE A 17 -5.09 1.90 -11.23
C PHE A 17 -3.98 0.93 -11.70
N PHE A 18 -4.26 0.13 -12.71
CA PHE A 18 -3.31 -0.84 -13.25
C PHE A 18 -2.08 -0.16 -13.87
N ALA A 19 -2.28 0.95 -14.58
CA ALA A 19 -1.20 1.73 -15.17
C ALA A 19 -0.28 2.33 -14.11
N ASP A 20 -0.86 2.87 -13.02
CA ASP A 20 -0.10 3.42 -11.90
C ASP A 20 0.74 2.34 -11.22
N GLU A 21 0.18 1.16 -10.99
CA GLU A 21 0.88 0.04 -10.37
C GLU A 21 2.11 -0.39 -11.19
N VAL A 22 1.96 -0.47 -12.51
CA VAL A 22 3.06 -0.85 -13.41
C VAL A 22 4.19 0.18 -13.35
N ILE A 23 3.86 1.46 -13.40
CA ILE A 23 4.84 2.55 -13.34
C ILE A 23 5.57 2.56 -11.99
N ILE A 24 4.84 2.43 -10.90
CA ILE A 24 5.39 2.41 -9.55
C ILE A 24 6.33 1.21 -9.38
N ARG A 25 5.91 0.04 -9.82
CA ARG A 25 6.74 -1.18 -9.73
C ARG A 25 8.05 -1.00 -10.46
N GLU A 26 8.01 -0.53 -11.68
CA GLU A 26 9.21 -0.31 -12.50
C GLU A 26 10.19 0.67 -11.84
N LYS A 27 9.69 1.77 -11.32
CA LYS A 27 10.54 2.82 -10.72
C LYS A 27 11.04 2.44 -9.32
N VAL A 28 10.21 1.82 -8.51
CA VAL A 28 10.56 1.45 -7.14
C VAL A 28 11.57 0.29 -7.13
N GLU A 29 11.47 -0.65 -8.04
CA GLU A 29 12.45 -1.76 -8.13
C GLU A 29 13.88 -1.25 -8.28
N LYS A 30 14.08 -0.10 -8.92
CA LYS A 30 15.40 0.50 -9.12
C LYS A 30 16.04 1.02 -7.82
N ILE A 31 15.23 1.37 -6.82
CA ILE A 31 15.72 1.96 -5.58
C ILE A 31 15.75 0.96 -4.41
N LEU A 32 15.19 -0.22 -4.58
CA LEU A 32 15.17 -1.23 -3.53
C LEU A 32 16.57 -1.82 -3.30
N PRO A 33 16.88 -2.20 -2.04
CA PRO A 33 18.11 -2.92 -1.75
C PRO A 33 18.18 -4.24 -2.53
N LYS A 34 19.39 -4.68 -2.81
CA LYS A 34 19.65 -5.93 -3.50
C LYS A 34 19.04 -7.11 -2.72
N GLY A 35 18.18 -7.88 -3.39
CA GLY A 35 17.47 -8.99 -2.78
C GLY A 35 16.09 -8.65 -2.22
N ALA A 36 15.73 -7.38 -2.17
CA ALA A 36 14.38 -6.98 -1.77
C ALA A 36 13.43 -7.02 -2.98
N GLU A 37 12.20 -7.47 -2.73
CA GLU A 37 11.17 -7.55 -3.76
C GLU A 37 9.92 -6.83 -3.31
N ILE A 38 9.17 -6.28 -4.26
CA ILE A 38 7.87 -5.67 -3.98
C ILE A 38 6.87 -6.78 -3.67
N GLU A 39 6.31 -6.76 -2.46
CA GLU A 39 5.27 -7.70 -2.05
C GLU A 39 3.88 -7.25 -2.52
N SER A 40 3.57 -5.96 -2.32
CA SER A 40 2.27 -5.41 -2.69
C SER A 40 2.34 -3.91 -2.90
N ILE A 41 1.45 -3.41 -3.74
CA ILE A 41 1.23 -2.00 -4.01
C ILE A 41 -0.25 -1.73 -3.76
N VAL A 42 -0.56 -0.87 -2.78
CA VAL A 42 -1.93 -0.62 -2.33
C VAL A 42 -2.17 0.88 -2.29
N GLN A 43 -3.36 1.32 -2.67
CA GLN A 43 -3.74 2.72 -2.49
C GLN A 43 -3.75 3.08 -1.01
N SER A 44 -3.18 4.25 -0.67
CA SER A 44 -3.27 4.78 0.68
C SER A 44 -4.56 5.59 0.86
N GLU A 45 -4.85 6.01 2.08
CA GLU A 45 -5.95 6.95 2.34
C GLU A 45 -5.67 8.33 1.75
N PHE A 46 -4.41 8.66 1.51
CA PHE A 46 -4.02 9.93 0.88
C PHE A 46 -4.16 9.80 -0.63
N PRO A 47 -5.07 10.58 -1.29
CA PRO A 47 -5.25 10.49 -2.74
C PRO A 47 -3.95 10.72 -3.51
N GLY A 48 -3.70 9.88 -4.50
CA GLY A 48 -2.51 9.96 -5.34
C GLY A 48 -1.24 9.39 -4.73
N ILE A 49 -1.31 8.80 -3.54
CA ILE A 49 -0.18 8.18 -2.85
C ILE A 49 -0.49 6.70 -2.64
N TYR A 50 0.47 5.86 -3.00
CA TYR A 50 0.39 4.40 -2.83
C TYR A 50 1.31 3.95 -1.72
N LYS A 51 0.93 2.87 -1.03
CA LYS A 51 1.78 2.15 -0.09
C LYS A 51 2.46 1.01 -0.82
N VAL A 52 3.77 0.93 -0.74
CA VAL A 52 4.55 -0.15 -1.35
C VAL A 52 5.24 -0.94 -0.24
N TYR A 53 4.87 -2.20 -0.11
CA TYR A 53 5.48 -3.15 0.82
C TYR A 53 6.56 -3.94 0.09
N TYR A 54 7.75 -4.02 0.67
CA TYR A 54 8.95 -4.58 0.01
C TYR A 54 9.74 -5.53 0.91
N GLY A 55 9.07 -6.18 1.85
CA GLY A 55 9.70 -7.11 2.79
C GLY A 55 9.94 -6.54 4.18
N ASP A 56 9.82 -5.24 4.36
CA ASP A 56 9.79 -4.62 5.68
C ASP A 56 8.33 -4.55 6.18
N ILE A 57 8.17 -4.45 7.49
CA ILE A 57 6.84 -4.32 8.10
C ILE A 57 6.22 -2.96 7.77
N GLN A 58 7.04 -1.92 7.62
CA GLN A 58 6.59 -0.59 7.21
C GLN A 58 6.68 -0.42 5.69
N PRO A 59 5.67 0.22 5.07
CA PRO A 59 5.73 0.52 3.65
C PRO A 59 6.52 1.79 3.38
N ILE A 60 6.90 2.00 2.12
CA ILE A 60 7.23 3.33 1.60
C ILE A 60 5.99 3.89 0.91
N TYR A 61 5.86 5.21 0.92
CA TYR A 61 4.78 5.92 0.24
C TYR A 61 5.30 6.48 -1.07
N VAL A 62 4.60 6.20 -2.16
CA VAL A 62 5.05 6.54 -3.52
C VAL A 62 3.94 7.28 -4.23
N SER A 63 4.29 8.34 -4.95
CA SER A 63 3.35 9.07 -5.79
C SER A 63 2.84 8.19 -6.95
N ASP A 64 1.67 8.52 -7.47
CA ASP A 64 1.01 7.77 -8.56
C ASP A 64 1.85 7.70 -9.84
N ASN A 65 2.69 8.71 -10.11
CA ASN A 65 3.62 8.69 -11.24
C ASN A 65 4.95 7.99 -10.92
N GLY A 66 5.16 7.55 -9.68
CA GLY A 66 6.38 6.87 -9.25
C GLY A 66 7.61 7.76 -9.11
N ASP A 67 7.46 9.07 -9.26
CA ASP A 67 8.60 10.00 -9.26
C ASP A 67 9.07 10.38 -7.86
N TYR A 68 8.19 10.30 -6.87
CA TYR A 68 8.48 10.71 -5.51
C TYR A 68 8.14 9.60 -4.53
N PHE A 69 8.99 9.40 -3.55
CA PHE A 69 8.68 8.49 -2.44
C PHE A 69 9.02 9.13 -1.10
N ILE A 70 8.31 8.70 -0.06
CA ILE A 70 8.51 9.17 1.31
C ILE A 70 8.73 7.96 2.20
N PHE A 71 9.76 8.06 3.02
CA PHE A 71 10.05 7.09 4.07
C PHE A 71 9.66 7.73 5.40
N GLY A 72 8.61 7.25 6.03
CA GLY A 72 8.13 7.86 7.27
C GLY A 72 6.67 7.53 7.56
N ASP A 73 6.10 8.25 8.50
CA ASP A 73 4.74 8.01 8.99
C ASP A 73 3.72 8.94 8.34
N MET A 74 2.56 8.38 8.03
CA MET A 74 1.40 9.13 7.53
C MET A 74 0.43 9.36 8.68
N PHE A 75 0.01 10.61 8.86
CA PHE A 75 -0.94 11.01 9.90
C PHE A 75 -2.25 11.46 9.27
N LYS A 76 -3.35 11.12 9.92
CA LYS A 76 -4.67 11.59 9.53
C LYS A 76 -5.23 12.50 10.62
N ILE A 77 -5.75 13.65 10.22
CA ILE A 77 -6.44 14.57 11.12
C ILE A 77 -7.93 14.22 11.09
N SER A 78 -8.49 13.92 12.24
CA SER A 78 -9.90 13.59 12.39
C SER A 78 -10.53 14.44 13.48
N LYS A 79 -11.87 14.36 13.62
CA LYS A 79 -12.60 15.08 14.66
C LYS A 79 -12.15 14.70 16.08
N ASN A 80 -11.65 13.48 16.25
CA ASN A 80 -11.23 12.94 17.55
C ASN A 80 -9.73 13.11 17.81
N GLY A 81 -9.01 13.78 16.92
CA GLY A 81 -7.57 14.00 17.08
C GLY A 81 -6.75 13.55 15.90
N ILE A 82 -5.48 13.27 16.14
CA ILE A 82 -4.53 12.87 15.11
C ILE A 82 -4.29 11.37 15.23
N LEU A 83 -4.42 10.65 14.11
CA LEU A 83 -4.15 9.22 14.02
C LEU A 83 -2.90 8.99 13.18
N ASN A 84 -1.91 8.26 13.73
CA ASN A 84 -0.79 7.76 12.95
C ASN A 84 -1.22 6.47 12.22
N ILE A 85 -1.55 6.61 10.94
CA ILE A 85 -2.04 5.51 10.12
C ILE A 85 -0.97 4.44 9.95
N THR A 86 0.27 4.85 9.69
CA THR A 86 1.38 3.93 9.47
C THR A 86 1.62 3.06 10.70
N ASP A 87 1.64 3.66 11.87
CA ASP A 87 1.84 2.95 13.13
C ASP A 87 0.69 1.98 13.42
N PHE A 88 -0.54 2.42 13.21
CA PHE A 88 -1.73 1.58 13.41
C PHE A 88 -1.69 0.35 12.50
N GLU A 89 -1.45 0.53 11.20
CA GLU A 89 -1.39 -0.57 10.24
C GLU A 89 -0.19 -1.49 10.49
N THR A 90 0.95 -0.91 10.86
CA THR A 90 2.16 -1.67 11.19
C THR A 90 1.92 -2.57 12.41
N ASN A 91 1.24 -2.06 13.43
CA ASN A 91 0.90 -2.84 14.62
C ASN A 91 -0.08 -3.97 14.29
N GLN A 92 -1.04 -3.74 13.40
CA GLN A 92 -1.93 -4.81 12.93
C GLN A 92 -1.16 -5.91 12.21
N ARG A 93 -0.22 -5.57 11.36
CA ARG A 93 0.63 -6.54 10.66
C ARG A 93 1.48 -7.35 11.65
N ARG A 94 2.02 -6.71 12.68
CA ARG A 94 2.78 -7.41 13.74
C ARG A 94 1.92 -8.42 14.48
N LEU A 95 0.68 -8.07 14.79
CA LEU A 95 -0.26 -8.97 15.46
C LEU A 95 -0.59 -10.18 14.59
N GLU A 96 -0.79 -10.00 13.31
CA GLU A 96 -1.01 -11.10 12.37
C GLU A 96 0.17 -12.06 12.31
N ILE A 97 1.40 -11.53 12.29
CA ILE A 97 2.62 -12.34 12.29
C ILE A 97 2.74 -13.13 13.60
N ILE A 98 2.46 -12.51 14.74
CA ILE A 98 2.51 -13.16 16.06
C ILE A 98 1.46 -14.26 16.15
N ASP A 99 0.24 -14.02 15.68
CA ASP A 99 -0.83 -15.02 15.68
C ASP A 99 -0.46 -16.23 14.81
N ASN A 100 0.14 -16.02 13.66
CA ASN A 100 0.63 -17.09 12.81
C ASN A 100 1.74 -17.91 13.49
N ILE A 101 2.66 -17.26 14.19
CA ILE A 101 3.72 -17.93 14.95
C ILE A 101 3.11 -18.78 16.09
N ASN A 102 2.13 -18.24 16.80
CA ASN A 102 1.45 -18.96 17.88
C ASN A 102 0.70 -20.18 17.36
N LEU A 103 0.10 -20.11 16.19
CA LEU A 103 -0.53 -21.26 15.54
C LEU A 103 0.48 -22.37 15.24
N TYR A 104 1.68 -22.02 14.81
CA TYR A 104 2.75 -22.97 14.56
C TYR A 104 3.26 -23.61 15.85
N THR A 105 3.38 -22.85 16.92
CA THR A 105 3.84 -23.37 18.22
C THR A 105 2.78 -24.20 18.94
N SER A 106 1.49 -23.98 18.71
CA SER A 106 0.41 -24.75 19.33
C SER A 106 0.17 -26.12 18.68
N LEU A 107 0.78 -26.38 17.53
CA LEU A 107 0.70 -27.66 16.83
C LEU A 107 1.73 -28.70 17.30
N ASP A 108 2.66 -28.28 18.15
CA ASP A 108 3.63 -29.16 18.79
C ASP A 108 3.07 -29.70 20.11
#